data_68ad20a2e0cae4fd7a5071885c9fd82d
#
_entry.id   68ad20a2e0cae4fd7a5071885c9fd82d
#
_cell.length_a   1.000
_cell.length_b   1.000
_cell.length_c   1.000
_cell.angle_alpha   90.00
_cell.angle_beta   90.00
_cell.angle_gamma   90.00
#
_symmetry.space_group_name_H-M   'P 1'
#
loop_
_entity.id
_entity.type
_entity.pdbx_description
1 polymer ?
#
loop_
_entity_poly.entity_id
_entity_poly.type
_entity_poly.pdbx_seq_one_letter_code
_entity_poly.pdbx_strand_id
1 'polypeptide(L)'
;CPAITAGGQSTRALIAVRDGACLARVQPDLARLAALSAAGAAPGFFLFTLRPAVPDCQTEARMFCPALGIAEDPVSGNAHAMLAALLGTRGLLPGASLSAPFSGGFHARQGHHMGRAGELQVSVQGGEAQPATVSVSGAATVVFEAGIDLPGLMP
;
A
#
# COMPACT_ATOMS: atom_id res chain seq x y z
N CYS A 1 13.53 -7.28 10.55
CA CYS A 1 13.13 -6.72 9.24
C CYS A 1 13.29 -5.20 9.30
N PRO A 2 13.92 -4.56 8.33
CA PRO A 2 13.98 -3.11 8.29
C PRO A 2 12.57 -2.56 8.05
N ALA A 3 12.16 -1.59 8.86
CA ALA A 3 10.96 -0.80 8.64
C ALA A 3 11.38 0.58 8.16
N ILE A 4 10.73 1.09 7.13
CA ILE A 4 10.97 2.42 6.58
C ILE A 4 9.67 3.20 6.68
N THR A 5 9.76 4.42 7.19
CA THR A 5 8.62 5.33 7.20
C THR A 5 8.62 6.13 5.90
N ALA A 6 7.51 6.13 5.19
CA ALA A 6 7.34 6.84 3.92
C ALA A 6 6.01 7.61 3.90
N GLY A 7 5.98 8.68 3.12
CA GLY A 7 4.82 9.55 2.95
C GLY A 7 4.99 10.90 3.63
N GLY A 8 4.28 11.91 3.11
CA GLY A 8 4.21 13.26 3.68
C GLY A 8 3.19 13.29 4.84
N GLN A 9 2.03 13.91 4.61
CA GLN A 9 0.96 14.01 5.63
C GLN A 9 0.29 12.67 5.99
N SER A 10 0.42 11.63 5.17
CA SER A 10 -0.15 10.29 5.38
C SER A 10 0.93 9.22 5.53
N THR A 11 1.84 9.43 6.45
CA THR A 11 2.96 8.51 6.70
C THR A 11 2.52 7.08 7.01
N ARG A 12 3.26 6.08 6.49
CA ARG A 12 3.09 4.65 6.80
C ARG A 12 4.44 4.02 7.11
N ALA A 13 4.45 3.05 8.01
CA ALA A 13 5.59 2.17 8.20
C ALA A 13 5.55 1.06 7.14
N LEU A 14 6.48 1.09 6.20
CA LEU A 14 6.65 0.05 5.19
C LEU A 14 7.58 -1.02 5.73
N ILE A 15 7.08 -2.24 5.88
CA ILE A 15 7.78 -3.36 6.54
C ILE A 15 7.90 -4.52 5.55
N ALA A 16 9.12 -4.75 5.08
CA ALA A 16 9.39 -5.88 4.20
C ALA A 16 9.35 -7.20 4.98
N VAL A 17 8.64 -8.20 4.47
CA VAL A 17 8.67 -9.56 4.96
C VAL A 17 9.25 -10.50 3.90
N ARG A 18 9.79 -11.63 4.34
CA ARG A 18 10.58 -12.52 3.48
C ARG A 18 9.81 -13.04 2.27
N ASP A 19 8.59 -13.50 2.47
CA ASP A 19 7.75 -14.14 1.45
C ASP A 19 6.27 -14.10 1.84
N GLY A 20 5.38 -14.49 0.90
CA GLY A 20 3.94 -14.55 1.13
C GLY A 20 3.54 -15.53 2.23
N ALA A 21 4.28 -16.63 2.40
CA ALA A 21 4.02 -17.56 3.49
C ALA A 21 4.30 -16.95 4.87
N CYS A 22 5.32 -16.09 4.99
CA CYS A 22 5.55 -15.28 6.19
C CYS A 22 4.44 -14.26 6.39
N LEU A 23 4.02 -13.57 5.32
CA LEU A 23 2.95 -12.57 5.36
C LEU A 23 1.62 -13.19 5.84
N ALA A 24 1.29 -14.38 5.35
CA ALA A 24 0.08 -15.12 5.72
C ALA A 24 0.02 -15.49 7.20
N ARG A 25 1.17 -15.77 7.82
CA ARG A 25 1.25 -16.14 9.24
C ARG A 25 1.26 -14.97 10.21
N VAL A 26 1.26 -13.73 9.71
CA VAL A 26 1.26 -12.55 10.60
C VAL A 26 -0.04 -12.49 11.38
N GLN A 27 0.09 -12.48 12.70
CA GLN A 27 -0.98 -12.23 13.65
C GLN A 27 -0.68 -10.91 14.37
N PRO A 28 -1.33 -9.78 14.00
CA PRO A 28 -1.02 -8.49 14.58
C PRO A 28 -1.57 -8.36 16.00
N ASP A 29 -0.75 -7.87 16.91
CA ASP A 29 -1.23 -7.32 18.18
C ASP A 29 -1.74 -5.89 17.94
N LEU A 30 -3.03 -5.77 17.66
CA LEU A 30 -3.65 -4.49 17.28
C LEU A 30 -3.58 -3.45 18.39
N ALA A 31 -3.66 -3.86 19.66
CA ALA A 31 -3.57 -2.95 20.80
C ALA A 31 -2.15 -2.36 20.89
N ARG A 32 -1.14 -3.19 20.72
CA ARG A 32 0.26 -2.74 20.71
C ARG A 32 0.60 -1.88 19.52
N LEU A 33 0.06 -2.19 18.34
CA LEU A 33 0.21 -1.34 17.15
C LEU A 33 -0.44 0.04 17.36
N ALA A 34 -1.63 0.10 17.96
CA ALA A 34 -2.29 1.36 18.30
C ALA A 34 -1.47 2.18 19.29
N ALA A 35 -0.90 1.54 20.32
CA ALA A 35 -0.04 2.18 21.30
C ALA A 35 1.25 2.73 20.64
N LEU A 36 1.86 2.00 19.71
CA LEU A 36 3.02 2.48 18.95
C LEU A 36 2.67 3.71 18.10
N SER A 37 1.50 3.72 17.47
CA SER A 37 1.03 4.90 16.72
C SER A 37 0.82 6.11 17.64
N ALA A 38 0.23 5.91 18.82
CA ALA A 38 0.04 6.97 19.81
C ALA A 38 1.38 7.52 20.36
N ALA A 39 2.41 6.69 20.42
CA ALA A 39 3.77 7.08 20.80
C ALA A 39 4.57 7.77 19.68
N GLY A 40 3.92 8.12 18.57
CA GLY A 40 4.55 8.86 17.47
C GLY A 40 5.14 7.99 16.34
N ALA A 41 4.91 6.68 16.37
CA ALA A 41 5.17 5.84 15.20
C ALA A 41 4.16 6.16 14.06
N ALA A 42 4.23 5.43 12.96
CA ALA A 42 3.30 5.65 11.86
C ALA A 42 1.85 5.29 12.25
N PRO A 43 0.82 5.99 11.74
CA PRO A 43 -0.59 5.68 11.97
C PRO A 43 -1.05 4.37 11.32
N GLY A 44 -0.22 3.79 10.45
CA GLY A 44 -0.49 2.52 9.80
C GLY A 44 0.78 1.76 9.44
N PHE A 45 0.66 0.43 9.45
CA PHE A 45 1.75 -0.53 9.27
C PHE A 45 1.47 -1.36 8.02
N PHE A 46 2.23 -1.12 6.97
CA PHE A 46 2.10 -1.78 5.68
C PHE A 46 3.16 -2.86 5.53
N LEU A 47 2.77 -4.11 5.69
CA LEU A 47 3.63 -5.25 5.50
C LEU A 47 3.57 -5.69 4.05
N PHE A 48 4.71 -5.89 3.41
CA PHE A 48 4.76 -6.30 2.00
C PHE A 48 5.85 -7.32 1.73
N THR A 49 5.69 -8.05 0.65
CA THR A 49 6.73 -8.92 0.10
C THR A 49 6.85 -8.77 -1.41
N LEU A 50 8.07 -8.93 -1.92
CA LEU A 50 8.38 -9.04 -3.35
C LEU A 50 8.46 -10.52 -3.81
N ARG A 51 8.07 -11.44 -2.92
CA ARG A 51 7.97 -12.88 -3.18
C ARG A 51 6.57 -13.37 -2.77
N PRO A 52 5.54 -13.00 -3.55
CA PRO A 52 4.16 -13.36 -3.24
C PRO A 52 3.96 -14.87 -3.27
N ALA A 53 2.98 -15.35 -2.50
CA ALA A 53 2.54 -16.74 -2.52
C ALA A 53 1.51 -16.99 -3.63
N VAL A 54 0.90 -15.92 -4.15
CA VAL A 54 -0.10 -15.97 -5.22
C VAL A 54 0.55 -15.70 -6.57
N PRO A 55 0.15 -16.42 -7.63
CA PRO A 55 0.64 -16.17 -8.99
C PRO A 55 0.16 -14.81 -9.51
N ASP A 56 0.75 -14.37 -10.61
CA ASP A 56 0.33 -13.22 -11.41
C ASP A 56 0.40 -11.86 -10.71
N CYS A 57 1.12 -11.76 -9.58
CA CYS A 57 1.46 -10.47 -8.98
C CYS A 57 2.94 -10.41 -8.60
N GLN A 58 3.49 -9.21 -8.50
CA GLN A 58 4.88 -8.97 -8.10
C GLN A 58 5.00 -8.58 -6.64
N THR A 59 3.89 -8.10 -6.03
CA THR A 59 3.86 -7.76 -4.62
C THR A 59 2.59 -8.26 -3.95
N GLU A 60 2.72 -8.67 -2.71
CA GLU A 60 1.62 -9.07 -1.84
C GLU A 60 1.74 -8.32 -0.52
N ALA A 61 0.62 -7.81 0.00
CA ALA A 61 0.65 -6.93 1.16
C ALA A 61 -0.51 -7.14 2.14
N ARG A 62 -0.31 -6.63 3.37
CA ARG A 62 -1.32 -6.46 4.41
C ARG A 62 -1.14 -5.10 5.07
N MET A 63 -2.24 -4.43 5.42
CA MET A 63 -2.23 -3.11 6.03
C MET A 63 -3.01 -3.09 7.32
N PHE A 64 -2.37 -2.64 8.41
CA PHE A 64 -2.97 -2.53 9.74
C PHE A 64 -2.96 -1.08 10.19
N CYS A 65 -4.14 -0.52 10.52
CA CYS A 65 -4.31 0.86 10.96
C CYS A 65 -5.20 0.96 12.22
N PRO A 66 -4.90 0.24 13.31
CA PRO A 66 -5.79 0.17 14.47
C PRO A 66 -5.98 1.54 15.15
N ALA A 67 -5.01 2.43 15.09
CA ALA A 67 -5.16 3.80 15.60
C ALA A 67 -6.19 4.64 14.83
N LEU A 68 -6.54 4.23 13.60
CA LEU A 68 -7.60 4.84 12.79
C LEU A 68 -8.93 4.09 12.86
N GLY A 69 -9.06 3.12 13.78
CA GLY A 69 -10.24 2.27 13.90
C GLY A 69 -10.34 1.15 12.86
N ILE A 70 -9.28 0.93 12.08
CA ILE A 70 -9.24 -0.08 11.01
C ILE A 70 -8.28 -1.19 11.42
N ALA A 71 -8.83 -2.36 11.80
CA ALA A 71 -8.03 -3.51 12.20
C ALA A 71 -7.09 -3.96 11.05
N GLU A 72 -7.64 -4.18 9.87
CA GLU A 72 -6.91 -4.46 8.63
C GLU A 72 -7.65 -3.81 7.45
N ASP A 73 -6.92 -3.09 6.60
CA ASP A 73 -7.45 -2.43 5.40
C ASP A 73 -7.34 -3.39 4.20
N PRO A 74 -8.44 -3.67 3.48
CA PRO A 74 -8.43 -4.60 2.36
C PRO A 74 -7.61 -4.13 1.16
N VAL A 75 -7.58 -2.82 0.87
CA VAL A 75 -6.84 -2.26 -0.29
C VAL A 75 -6.38 -0.84 0.00
N SER A 76 -5.07 -0.64 0.08
CA SER A 76 -4.44 0.64 0.41
C SER A 76 -3.68 1.22 -0.77
N GLY A 77 -4.36 1.98 -1.63
CA GLY A 77 -3.74 2.58 -2.81
C GLY A 77 -2.55 3.49 -2.46
N ASN A 78 -2.68 4.34 -1.42
CA ASN A 78 -1.61 5.23 -0.99
C ASN A 78 -0.37 4.48 -0.46
N ALA A 79 -0.55 3.37 0.26
CA ALA A 79 0.57 2.58 0.75
C ALA A 79 1.33 1.88 -0.40
N HIS A 80 0.62 1.40 -1.42
CA HIS A 80 1.23 0.88 -2.63
C HIS A 80 1.95 1.97 -3.44
N ALA A 81 1.42 3.19 -3.48
CA ALA A 81 2.11 4.32 -4.08
C ALA A 81 3.43 4.65 -3.35
N MET A 82 3.42 4.66 -2.02
CA MET A 82 4.64 4.83 -1.21
C MET A 82 5.64 3.70 -1.45
N LEU A 83 5.17 2.45 -1.54
CA LEU A 83 6.02 1.30 -1.87
C LEU A 83 6.66 1.47 -3.24
N ALA A 84 5.90 1.89 -4.27
CA ALA A 84 6.43 2.10 -5.61
C ALA A 84 7.52 3.18 -5.64
N ALA A 85 7.31 4.30 -4.97
CA ALA A 85 8.30 5.36 -4.84
C ALA A 85 9.58 4.85 -4.13
N LEU A 86 9.42 4.09 -3.04
CA LEU A 86 10.53 3.47 -2.32
C LEU A 86 11.31 2.48 -3.21
N LEU A 87 10.61 1.59 -3.90
CA LEU A 87 11.25 0.60 -4.79
C LEU A 87 11.97 1.28 -5.94
N GLY A 88 11.37 2.34 -6.53
CA GLY A 88 11.99 3.13 -7.60
C GLY A 88 13.29 3.78 -7.14
N THR A 89 13.25 4.50 -6.03
CA THR A 89 14.44 5.18 -5.48
C THR A 89 15.54 4.24 -5.01
N ARG A 90 15.21 2.96 -4.76
CA ARG A 90 16.18 1.93 -4.35
C ARG A 90 16.62 1.01 -5.50
N GLY A 91 16.11 1.24 -6.73
CA GLY A 91 16.40 0.37 -7.86
C GLY A 91 15.86 -1.06 -7.71
N LEU A 92 14.78 -1.23 -6.97
CA LEU A 92 14.17 -2.53 -6.64
C LEU A 92 12.85 -2.79 -7.38
N LEU A 93 12.46 -1.92 -8.31
CA LEU A 93 11.27 -2.15 -9.13
C LEU A 93 11.45 -3.39 -10.00
N PRO A 94 10.44 -4.26 -10.10
CA PRO A 94 10.47 -5.39 -11.01
C PRO A 94 10.72 -4.94 -12.46
N GLY A 95 11.77 -5.47 -13.09
CA GLY A 95 12.12 -5.15 -14.48
C GLY A 95 12.73 -3.76 -14.75
N ALA A 96 12.99 -2.96 -13.73
CA ALA A 96 13.58 -1.63 -13.89
C ALA A 96 15.11 -1.66 -13.98
N SER A 97 15.67 -0.67 -14.70
CA SER A 97 17.11 -0.37 -14.66
C SER A 97 17.47 0.33 -13.35
N LEU A 98 18.68 0.06 -12.84
CA LEU A 98 19.22 0.68 -11.62
C LEU A 98 19.64 2.15 -11.81
N SER A 99 19.45 2.73 -13.01
CA SER A 99 19.87 4.10 -13.33
C SER A 99 18.72 5.09 -13.24
N ALA A 100 18.96 6.27 -12.70
CA ALA A 100 18.05 7.40 -12.80
C ALA A 100 18.14 8.03 -14.21
N PRO A 101 17.02 8.47 -14.84
CA PRO A 101 15.65 8.38 -14.33
C PRO A 101 15.14 6.94 -14.32
N PHE A 102 14.31 6.61 -13.33
CA PHE A 102 13.66 5.30 -13.24
C PHE A 102 12.20 5.36 -13.69
N SER A 103 11.73 4.30 -14.31
CA SER A 103 10.32 4.06 -14.59
C SER A 103 10.03 2.58 -14.50
N GLY A 104 8.83 2.23 -14.08
CA GLY A 104 8.41 0.84 -13.97
C GLY A 104 7.09 0.71 -13.27
N GLY A 105 6.74 -0.51 -12.90
CA GLY A 105 5.49 -0.77 -12.19
C GLY A 105 5.40 -2.21 -11.75
N PHE A 106 4.32 -2.52 -11.06
CA PHE A 106 4.03 -3.87 -10.61
C PHE A 106 2.52 -4.08 -10.43
N HIS A 107 2.11 -5.32 -10.53
CA HIS A 107 0.81 -5.78 -10.10
C HIS A 107 0.89 -6.19 -8.65
N ALA A 108 -0.04 -5.68 -7.83
CA ALA A 108 -0.08 -5.89 -6.40
C ALA A 108 -1.38 -6.56 -5.96
N ARG A 109 -1.30 -7.39 -4.92
CA ARG A 109 -2.48 -7.97 -4.26
C ARG A 109 -2.46 -7.67 -2.77
N GLN A 110 -3.67 -7.39 -2.23
CA GLN A 110 -3.91 -7.15 -0.81
C GLN A 110 -5.31 -7.66 -0.43
N GLY A 111 -5.55 -7.91 0.86
CA GLY A 111 -6.88 -8.20 1.40
C GLY A 111 -7.35 -9.66 1.27
N HIS A 112 -6.64 -10.53 0.59
CA HIS A 112 -7.04 -11.93 0.45
C HIS A 112 -6.99 -12.70 1.77
N HIS A 113 -6.12 -12.31 2.70
CA HIS A 113 -6.05 -12.89 4.05
C HIS A 113 -7.29 -12.61 4.90
N MET A 114 -8.08 -11.61 4.54
CA MET A 114 -9.33 -11.26 5.22
C MET A 114 -10.57 -11.57 4.35
N GLY A 115 -10.41 -12.33 3.25
CA GLY A 115 -11.49 -12.68 2.33
C GLY A 115 -12.01 -11.51 1.48
N ARG A 116 -11.25 -10.43 1.36
CA ARG A 116 -11.60 -9.22 0.60
C ARG A 116 -10.47 -8.85 -0.36
N ALA A 117 -10.15 -9.79 -1.24
CA ALA A 117 -9.04 -9.63 -2.18
C ALA A 117 -9.24 -8.41 -3.09
N GLY A 118 -8.20 -7.59 -3.18
CA GLY A 118 -8.09 -6.48 -4.11
C GLY A 118 -6.82 -6.57 -4.93
N GLU A 119 -6.90 -6.10 -6.16
CA GLU A 119 -5.80 -6.07 -7.11
C GLU A 119 -5.55 -4.64 -7.57
N LEU A 120 -4.29 -4.29 -7.70
CA LEU A 120 -3.83 -2.96 -8.05
C LEU A 120 -2.76 -3.04 -9.13
N GLN A 121 -2.86 -2.17 -10.12
CA GLN A 121 -1.75 -1.87 -11.02
C GLN A 121 -1.10 -0.58 -10.55
N VAL A 122 0.19 -0.63 -10.32
CA VAL A 122 0.97 0.51 -9.85
C VAL A 122 2.05 0.82 -10.87
N SER A 123 2.12 2.07 -11.30
CA SER A 123 3.21 2.58 -12.14
C SER A 123 3.89 3.76 -11.47
N VAL A 124 5.19 3.89 -11.66
CA VAL A 124 6.00 4.95 -11.06
C VAL A 124 7.08 5.41 -12.03
N GLN A 125 7.32 6.70 -12.03
CA GLN A 125 8.44 7.32 -12.73
C GLN A 125 9.05 8.41 -11.86
N GLY A 126 10.36 8.58 -11.93
CA GLY A 126 11.08 9.59 -11.15
C GLY A 126 12.55 9.67 -11.52
N GLY A 127 13.27 10.58 -10.88
CA GLY A 127 14.69 10.78 -11.08
C GLY A 127 15.36 11.46 -9.89
N GLU A 128 16.66 11.67 -9.95
CA GLU A 128 17.44 12.24 -8.83
C GLU A 128 17.01 13.67 -8.47
N ALA A 129 16.53 14.45 -9.43
CA ALA A 129 16.17 15.86 -9.24
C ALA A 129 14.66 16.12 -9.20
N GLN A 130 13.82 15.08 -9.34
CA GLN A 130 12.36 15.23 -9.37
C GLN A 130 11.68 14.22 -8.46
N PRO A 131 10.61 14.63 -7.74
CA PRO A 131 9.82 13.71 -6.96
C PRO A 131 9.20 12.62 -7.86
N ALA A 132 9.06 11.41 -7.33
CA ALA A 132 8.42 10.32 -8.05
C ALA A 132 6.93 10.63 -8.29
N THR A 133 6.49 10.43 -9.52
CA THR A 133 5.07 10.41 -9.87
C THR A 133 4.59 8.96 -9.87
N VAL A 134 3.52 8.70 -9.12
CA VAL A 134 2.94 7.36 -9.00
C VAL A 134 1.49 7.38 -9.42
N SER A 135 1.11 6.42 -10.25
CA SER A 135 -0.27 6.13 -10.60
C SER A 135 -0.68 4.77 -10.05
N VAL A 136 -1.85 4.72 -9.42
CA VAL A 136 -2.45 3.49 -8.89
C VAL A 136 -3.83 3.33 -9.51
N SER A 137 -4.10 2.17 -10.07
CA SER A 137 -5.39 1.82 -10.64
C SER A 137 -5.85 0.45 -10.16
N GLY A 138 -7.15 0.21 -10.19
CA GLY A 138 -7.77 -1.04 -9.78
C GLY A 138 -9.20 -1.14 -10.30
N ALA A 139 -9.78 -2.33 -10.21
CA ALA A 139 -11.18 -2.54 -10.54
C ALA A 139 -12.09 -2.10 -9.40
N ALA A 140 -13.26 -1.58 -9.76
CA ALA A 140 -14.32 -1.24 -8.82
C ALA A 140 -15.65 -1.75 -9.34
N THR A 141 -16.54 -2.12 -8.41
CA THR A 141 -17.90 -2.57 -8.74
C THR A 141 -18.89 -1.61 -8.12
N VAL A 142 -19.85 -1.12 -8.92
CA VAL A 142 -20.97 -0.32 -8.41
C VAL A 142 -21.88 -1.27 -7.61
N VAL A 143 -22.03 -1.01 -6.31
CA VAL A 143 -22.85 -1.84 -5.41
C VAL A 143 -24.25 -1.27 -5.28
N PHE A 144 -24.40 0.05 -5.30
CA PHE A 144 -25.69 0.76 -5.29
C PHE A 144 -25.52 2.18 -5.83
N GLU A 145 -26.63 2.77 -6.24
CA GLU A 145 -26.75 4.19 -6.59
C GLU A 145 -27.76 4.86 -5.64
N ALA A 146 -27.50 6.08 -5.24
CA ALA A 146 -28.39 6.86 -4.40
C ALA A 146 -28.51 8.29 -4.89
N GLY A 147 -29.72 8.84 -4.89
CA GLY A 147 -29.97 10.26 -5.10
C GLY A 147 -29.88 11.01 -3.76
N ILE A 148 -29.24 12.17 -3.76
CA ILE A 148 -29.19 13.07 -2.60
C ILE A 148 -29.83 14.38 -3.02
N ASP A 149 -30.96 14.74 -2.38
CA ASP A 149 -31.55 16.05 -2.54
C ASP A 149 -30.82 17.05 -1.65
N LEU A 150 -30.21 18.07 -2.25
CA LEU A 150 -29.53 19.14 -1.52
C LEU A 150 -30.43 20.37 -1.47
N PRO A 151 -31.14 20.63 -0.35
CA PRO A 151 -31.98 21.80 -0.23
C PRO A 151 -31.14 23.09 -0.36
N GLY A 152 -31.49 23.96 -1.32
CA GLY A 152 -30.82 25.24 -1.54
C GLY A 152 -29.73 25.26 -2.61
N LEU A 153 -29.49 24.18 -3.32
CA LEU A 153 -28.66 24.12 -4.52
C LEU A 153 -29.54 23.95 -5.77
N MET A 154 -30.49 24.87 -5.95
CA MET A 154 -31.16 25.06 -7.25
C MET A 154 -30.41 26.14 -8.02
N PRO A 155 -30.26 26.00 -9.36
CA PRO A 155 -29.58 26.98 -10.21
C PRO A 155 -30.27 28.33 -10.23
#